data_44eec72b2d5981e1447e8466c3a222cd
#
_entry.id   44eec72b2d5981e1447e8466c3a222cd
#
_cell.length_a   1.000
_cell.length_b   1.000
_cell.length_c   1.000
_cell.angle_alpha   90.00
_cell.angle_beta   90.00
_cell.angle_gamma   90.00
#
_symmetry.space_group_name_H-M   'P 1'
#
loop_
_entity.id
_entity.type
_entity.pdbx_description
1 polymer ?
#
loop_
_entity_poly.entity_id
_entity_poly.type
_entity_poly.pdbx_seq_one_letter_code
_entity_poly.pdbx_strand_id
1 'polypeptide(L)'
;MIAERIKELRQARGWTQADLARRLNITRNGVNSWEQGLSTPSPSSLVDLAKLFSVSTDYLLGMEPLHTVNVSGLDERDVAILAELADRLRKNKTED
;
A
#
# COMPACT_ATOMS: atom_id res chain seq x y z
N MET A 1 -7.14 8.41 5.31
CA MET A 1 -7.84 8.18 4.06
C MET A 1 -6.82 8.03 2.94
N ILE A 2 -7.26 7.95 1.70
CA ILE A 2 -6.34 7.64 0.60
C ILE A 2 -5.26 8.71 0.42
N ALA A 3 -5.61 9.98 0.56
CA ALA A 3 -4.65 11.08 0.41
C ALA A 3 -3.45 10.93 1.34
N GLU A 4 -3.72 10.68 2.60
CA GLU A 4 -2.69 10.54 3.62
C GLU A 4 -1.85 9.29 3.40
N ARG A 5 -2.48 8.19 2.98
CA ARG A 5 -1.76 6.95 2.73
C ARG A 5 -0.80 7.07 1.55
N ILE A 6 -1.21 7.73 0.49
CA ILE A 6 -0.33 7.98 -0.65
C ILE A 6 0.90 8.78 -0.20
N LYS A 7 0.66 9.83 0.57
CA LYS A 7 1.75 10.66 1.07
C LYS A 7 2.69 9.88 1.99
N GLU A 8 2.14 9.11 2.92
CA GLU A 8 2.92 8.30 3.84
C GLU A 8 3.79 7.27 3.11
N LEU A 9 3.20 6.56 2.15
CA LEU A 9 3.92 5.56 1.39
C LEU A 9 5.03 6.18 0.55
N ARG A 10 4.75 7.34 -0.05
CA ARG A 10 5.74 8.08 -0.82
C ARG A 10 6.91 8.52 0.05
N GLN A 11 6.61 9.09 1.20
CA GLN A 11 7.64 9.59 2.13
C GLN A 11 8.47 8.44 2.69
N ALA A 12 7.84 7.29 2.95
CA ALA A 12 8.54 6.11 3.44
C ALA A 12 9.58 5.60 2.43
N ARG A 13 9.38 5.87 1.13
CA ARG A 13 10.34 5.52 0.10
C ARG A 13 11.38 6.63 -0.14
N GLY A 14 11.25 7.76 0.55
CA GLY A 14 12.14 8.91 0.34
C GLY A 14 11.91 9.62 -0.98
N TRP A 15 10.72 9.49 -1.57
CA TRP A 15 10.41 10.08 -2.87
C TRP A 15 9.74 11.45 -2.73
N THR A 16 10.04 12.34 -3.69
CA THR A 16 9.30 13.59 -3.86
C THR A 16 8.01 13.30 -4.63
N GLN A 17 7.10 14.29 -4.66
CA GLN A 17 5.90 14.18 -5.51
C GLN A 17 6.29 13.98 -6.98
N ALA A 18 7.34 14.66 -7.43
CA ALA A 18 7.81 14.50 -8.80
C ALA A 18 8.35 13.09 -9.06
N ASP A 19 9.02 12.49 -8.07
CA ASP A 19 9.50 11.12 -8.19
C ASP A 19 8.35 10.14 -8.37
N LEU A 20 7.30 10.28 -7.55
CA LEU A 20 6.12 9.43 -7.65
C LEU A 20 5.42 9.61 -9.00
N ALA A 21 5.26 10.87 -9.42
CA ALA A 21 4.64 11.20 -10.70
C ALA A 21 5.36 10.51 -11.86
N ARG A 22 6.69 10.56 -11.87
CA ARG A 22 7.47 9.90 -12.92
C ARG A 22 7.25 8.39 -12.94
N ARG A 23 7.20 7.77 -11.77
CA ARG A 23 7.04 6.32 -11.68
C ARG A 23 5.66 5.87 -12.14
N LEU A 24 4.67 6.74 -12.01
CA LEU A 24 3.30 6.45 -12.46
C LEU A 24 3.00 7.02 -13.85
N ASN A 25 3.95 7.73 -14.44
CA ASN A 25 3.79 8.38 -15.75
C ASN A 25 2.63 9.37 -15.75
N ILE A 26 2.56 10.20 -14.72
CA ILE A 26 1.55 11.26 -14.58
C ILE A 26 2.26 12.56 -14.21
N THR A 27 1.49 13.64 -14.06
CA THR A 27 2.05 14.93 -13.69
C THR A 27 2.23 15.04 -12.17
N ARG A 28 3.19 15.89 -11.75
CA ARG A 28 3.35 16.22 -10.34
C ARG A 28 2.08 16.81 -9.75
N ASN A 29 1.39 17.64 -10.52
CA ASN A 29 0.13 18.24 -10.07
C ASN A 29 -0.93 17.18 -9.77
N GLY A 30 -0.94 16.08 -10.53
CA GLY A 30 -1.84 14.97 -10.27
C GLY A 30 -1.58 14.35 -8.90
N VAL A 31 -0.31 14.08 -8.60
CA VAL A 31 0.07 13.54 -7.28
C VAL A 31 -0.31 14.53 -6.17
N ASN A 32 0.01 15.81 -6.37
CA ASN A 32 -0.32 16.83 -5.38
C ASN A 32 -1.83 16.91 -5.12
N SER A 33 -2.64 16.84 -6.17
CA SER A 33 -4.10 16.86 -6.03
C SER A 33 -4.60 15.68 -5.19
N TRP A 34 -4.03 14.50 -5.39
CA TRP A 34 -4.37 13.34 -4.58
C TRP A 34 -4.02 13.55 -3.11
N GLU A 35 -2.81 14.07 -2.86
CA GLU A 35 -2.33 14.25 -1.47
C GLU A 35 -3.05 15.38 -0.75
N GLN A 36 -3.56 16.35 -1.48
CA GLN A 36 -4.36 17.44 -0.91
C GLN A 36 -5.84 17.08 -0.74
N GLY A 37 -6.25 15.92 -1.25
CA GLY A 37 -7.65 15.53 -1.20
C GLY A 37 -8.53 16.24 -2.19
N LEU A 38 -7.95 16.91 -3.19
CA LEU A 38 -8.70 17.63 -4.21
C LEU A 38 -9.24 16.70 -5.28
N SER A 39 -8.61 15.58 -5.49
CA SER A 39 -9.07 14.55 -6.41
C SER A 39 -8.67 13.17 -5.88
N THR A 40 -9.26 12.13 -6.44
CA THR A 40 -8.91 10.76 -6.10
C THR A 40 -8.34 10.05 -7.33
N PRO A 41 -7.44 9.09 -7.14
CA PRO A 41 -6.93 8.32 -8.28
C PRO A 41 -8.06 7.58 -8.99
N SER A 42 -7.95 7.48 -10.31
CA SER A 42 -8.83 6.62 -11.10
C SER A 42 -8.62 5.16 -10.70
N PRO A 43 -9.55 4.25 -11.07
CA PRO A 43 -9.33 2.84 -10.78
C PRO A 43 -8.01 2.29 -11.32
N SER A 44 -7.59 2.69 -12.52
CA SER A 44 -6.31 2.24 -13.06
C SER A 44 -5.12 2.82 -12.31
N SER A 45 -5.19 4.08 -11.92
CA SER A 45 -4.14 4.71 -11.11
C SER A 45 -4.06 4.07 -9.71
N LEU A 46 -5.19 3.70 -9.15
CA LEU A 46 -5.24 3.02 -7.86
C LEU A 46 -4.53 1.68 -7.92
N VAL A 47 -4.76 0.90 -8.99
CA VAL A 47 -4.08 -0.37 -9.20
C VAL A 47 -2.58 -0.15 -9.36
N ASP A 48 -2.18 0.86 -10.14
CA ASP A 48 -0.76 1.17 -10.34
C ASP A 48 -0.09 1.55 -9.01
N LEU A 49 -0.74 2.34 -8.19
CA LEU A 49 -0.23 2.70 -6.87
C LEU A 49 -0.06 1.47 -5.98
N ALA A 50 -1.06 0.59 -5.97
CA ALA A 50 -1.01 -0.64 -5.19
C ALA A 50 0.18 -1.50 -5.59
N LYS A 51 0.40 -1.67 -6.88
CA LYS A 51 1.53 -2.43 -7.40
C LYS A 51 2.86 -1.78 -7.05
N LEU A 52 2.94 -0.47 -7.23
CA LEU A 52 4.18 0.27 -6.98
C LEU A 52 4.60 0.19 -5.52
N PHE A 53 3.65 0.34 -4.61
CA PHE A 53 3.93 0.32 -3.17
C PHE A 53 3.81 -1.06 -2.54
N SER A 54 3.45 -2.08 -3.31
CA SER A 54 3.28 -3.45 -2.82
C SER A 54 2.26 -3.54 -1.68
N VAL A 55 1.15 -2.84 -1.85
CA VAL A 55 0.03 -2.87 -0.91
C VAL A 55 -1.24 -3.21 -1.67
N SER A 56 -2.33 -3.53 -0.93
CA SER A 56 -3.62 -3.77 -1.55
C SER A 56 -4.32 -2.45 -1.87
N THR A 57 -5.26 -2.49 -2.81
CA THR A 57 -6.12 -1.32 -3.07
C THR A 57 -6.99 -1.00 -1.87
N ASP A 58 -7.41 -2.03 -1.12
CA ASP A 58 -8.18 -1.83 0.11
C ASP A 58 -7.40 -1.04 1.14
N TYR A 59 -6.10 -1.34 1.29
CA TYR A 59 -5.25 -0.60 2.20
C TYR A 59 -5.17 0.87 1.80
N LEU A 60 -5.00 1.15 0.50
CA LEU A 60 -4.95 2.52 0.00
C LEU A 60 -6.25 3.27 0.30
N LEU A 61 -7.38 2.59 0.20
CA LEU A 61 -8.69 3.18 0.44
C LEU A 61 -9.05 3.30 1.91
N GLY A 62 -8.19 2.78 2.79
CA GLY A 62 -8.45 2.83 4.22
C GLY A 62 -9.50 1.83 4.68
N MET A 63 -9.84 0.85 3.85
CA MET A 63 -10.85 -0.15 4.15
C MET A 63 -10.30 -1.34 4.93
N GLU A 64 -8.98 -1.47 4.94
CA GLU A 64 -8.31 -2.59 5.59
C GLU A 64 -7.61 -2.08 6.84
N PRO A 65 -8.11 -2.43 8.02
CA PRO A 65 -7.53 -1.93 9.27
C PRO A 65 -6.25 -2.64 9.67
N LEU A 66 -5.95 -3.78 9.04
CA LEU A 66 -4.81 -4.61 9.41
C LEU A 66 -3.68 -4.42 8.42
N HIS A 67 -2.48 -4.63 8.91
CA HIS A 67 -1.29 -4.61 8.06
C HIS A 67 -1.27 -5.84 7.16
N THR A 68 -0.86 -5.66 5.92
CA THR A 68 -0.74 -6.75 4.96
C THR A 68 0.71 -6.93 4.55
N VAL A 69 1.02 -8.13 4.08
CA VAL A 69 2.33 -8.47 3.56
C VAL A 69 2.18 -8.85 2.10
N ASN A 70 3.03 -8.29 1.24
CA ASN A 70 3.02 -8.64 -0.17
C ASN A 70 3.64 -10.02 -0.34
N VAL A 71 2.86 -10.96 -0.89
CA VAL A 71 3.31 -12.33 -1.12
C VAL A 71 3.53 -12.63 -2.60
N SER A 72 3.57 -11.60 -3.45
CA SER A 72 3.86 -11.78 -4.88
C SER A 72 5.24 -12.41 -5.05
N GLY A 73 5.33 -13.41 -5.90
CA GLY A 73 6.59 -14.11 -6.13
C GLY A 73 6.85 -15.27 -5.17
N LEU A 74 6.00 -15.44 -4.17
CA LEU A 74 6.08 -16.57 -3.26
C LEU A 74 5.16 -17.69 -3.74
N ASP A 75 5.55 -18.93 -3.52
CA ASP A 75 4.68 -20.07 -3.86
C ASP A 75 3.69 -20.37 -2.71
N GLU A 76 2.80 -21.32 -2.94
CA GLU A 76 1.78 -21.65 -1.94
C GLU A 76 2.38 -22.15 -0.63
N ARG A 77 3.51 -22.85 -0.70
CA ARG A 77 4.19 -23.33 0.50
C ARG A 77 4.71 -22.17 1.34
N ASP A 78 5.32 -21.19 0.69
CA ASP A 78 5.85 -20.00 1.38
C ASP A 78 4.73 -19.20 2.02
N VAL A 79 3.61 -19.03 1.31
CA VAL A 79 2.45 -18.33 1.86
C VAL A 79 1.90 -19.06 3.08
N ALA A 80 1.84 -20.40 3.03
CA ALA A 80 1.37 -21.19 4.16
C ALA A 80 2.26 -21.02 5.39
N ILE A 81 3.58 -20.93 5.18
CA ILE A 81 4.54 -20.70 6.28
C ILE A 81 4.28 -19.35 6.92
N LEU A 82 4.08 -18.29 6.13
CA LEU A 82 3.79 -16.97 6.66
C LEU A 82 2.49 -16.94 7.44
N ALA A 83 1.46 -17.62 6.94
CA ALA A 83 0.15 -17.69 7.62
C ALA A 83 0.28 -18.42 8.96
N GLU A 84 1.04 -19.51 9.00
CA GLU A 84 1.27 -20.25 10.23
C GLU A 84 2.03 -19.42 11.25
N LEU A 85 3.05 -18.71 10.80
CA LEU A 85 3.83 -17.84 11.69
C LEU A 85 2.95 -16.74 12.28
N ALA A 86 2.13 -16.10 11.46
CA ALA A 86 1.21 -15.08 11.93
C ALA A 86 0.26 -15.62 13.00
N ASP A 87 -0.26 -16.84 12.79
CA ASP A 87 -1.13 -17.50 13.75
C ASP A 87 -0.44 -17.73 15.09
N ARG A 88 0.79 -18.21 15.05
CA ARG A 88 1.57 -18.46 16.27
C ARG A 88 1.80 -17.19 17.04
N LEU A 89 2.12 -16.12 16.35
CA LEU A 89 2.35 -14.83 17.00
C LEU A 89 1.07 -14.29 17.65
N ARG A 90 -0.07 -14.46 17.00
CA ARG A 90 -1.36 -14.06 17.58
C ARG A 90 -1.68 -14.85 18.84
N LYS A 91 -1.46 -16.16 18.81
CA LYS A 91 -1.72 -17.03 19.96
C LYS A 91 -0.86 -16.64 21.17
N ASN A 92 0.40 -16.30 20.93
CA ASN A 92 1.27 -15.89 22.02
C ASN A 92 0.77 -14.64 22.73
N LYS A 93 0.09 -13.77 22.02
CA LYS A 93 -0.45 -12.53 22.59
C LYS A 93 -1.78 -12.72 23.29
N THR A 94 -2.53 -13.74 22.93
CA THR A 94 -3.86 -13.98 23.50
C THR A 94 -3.85 -14.90 24.71
N GLU A 95 -2.73 -15.54 24.99
CA GLU A 95 -2.60 -16.46 26.14
C GLU A 95 -2.27 -15.76 27.46
N ASP A 96 -2.14 -14.46 27.45
CA ASP A 96 -1.86 -13.69 28.67
C ASP A 96 -3.03 -13.62 29.64
#